data_0ed6d81e24251a4bc89dc337c3fe4d8e
#
_entry.id   0ed6d81e24251a4bc89dc337c3fe4d8e
#
_cell.length_a   1.000
_cell.length_b   1.000
_cell.length_c   1.000
_cell.angle_alpha   90.00
_cell.angle_beta   90.00
_cell.angle_gamma   90.00
#
_symmetry.space_group_name_H-M   'P 1'
#
loop_
_entity.id
_entity.type
_entity.pdbx_description
1 polymer ?
#
loop_
_entity_poly.entity_id
_entity_poly.type
_entity_poly.pdbx_seq_one_letter_code
_entity_poly.pdbx_strand_id
1 'polypeptide(L)'
;MTQTTADRTSAVGPDDTRARDDLTAQERSAGFDVEQLKQLVGLVAYDEAQDVFPVTGWDAIVFVVGNATQTAHYYQAAWGMDLVAYRGPETGYRDHKSYVLESGSIRFVVCGAVNPDSLHADHHRVHGDGVVDIALEVPDVDRCIRQAKAAGATVLDEPHDETDEHGTLRMAAIATYGDTRHTLVQRVVDGHRYAGPYRPGFEPASSTVARRDGQPKRLFQALDHIVGNVELGAMDEWVGFYNRVMGFVNMAEFVGADIATDYSALMSKVVANGNHRVKFPLNEPAVGKRKSQIDEYLEFYRGPGAQHLAVATNDICATVDALRDNGVEFLDTPDSYYEDAELRARIGEVRVPIAALQRRGILVDRDEDGYLLQIFTKPLGDRPTVFFELIERHGSLGFGKGNFKALFEAIEREQERRGNL
;
A
#
# COMPACT_ATOMS: atom_id res chain seq x y z
N MET A 1 1.33 53.58 31.64
CA MET A 1 0.87 53.17 30.31
C MET A 1 1.23 51.69 30.19
N THR A 2 0.30 50.86 30.52
CA THR A 2 0.41 49.38 30.54
C THR A 2 -0.38 48.85 29.34
N GLN A 3 0.33 48.31 28.37
CA GLN A 3 -0.29 47.60 27.25
C GLN A 3 -0.56 46.16 27.65
N THR A 4 -1.83 45.81 27.65
CA THR A 4 -2.39 44.47 27.85
C THR A 4 -2.30 43.73 26.52
N THR A 5 -1.52 42.64 26.44
CA THR A 5 -1.51 41.68 25.35
C THR A 5 -2.77 40.83 25.45
N ALA A 6 -3.66 40.96 24.49
CA ALA A 6 -4.83 40.08 24.35
C ALA A 6 -4.42 38.74 23.77
N ASP A 7 -4.70 37.73 24.56
CA ASP A 7 -4.60 36.32 24.19
C ASP A 7 -5.66 36.01 23.10
N ARG A 8 -5.21 35.68 21.87
CA ARG A 8 -6.08 35.20 20.80
C ARG A 8 -6.14 33.68 20.86
N THR A 9 -7.01 33.15 21.69
CA THR A 9 -7.53 31.82 21.51
C THR A 9 -8.44 31.82 20.27
N SER A 10 -7.94 31.36 19.13
CA SER A 10 -8.75 31.07 17.96
C SER A 10 -9.72 29.94 18.31
N ALA A 11 -10.99 30.26 18.41
CA ALA A 11 -12.06 29.26 18.48
C ALA A 11 -12.08 28.51 17.14
N VAL A 12 -11.78 27.20 17.17
CA VAL A 12 -11.92 26.27 16.06
C VAL A 12 -13.41 26.21 15.70
N GLY A 13 -13.77 26.59 14.48
CA GLY A 13 -15.16 26.63 14.01
C GLY A 13 -15.71 25.18 13.81
N PRO A 14 -17.04 25.00 13.76
CA PRO A 14 -17.68 23.68 13.61
C PRO A 14 -17.34 22.95 12.30
N ASP A 15 -16.76 23.60 11.30
CA ASP A 15 -16.31 22.99 10.05
C ASP A 15 -14.95 22.25 10.17
N ASP A 16 -14.13 22.66 11.14
CA ASP A 16 -12.80 22.05 11.35
C ASP A 16 -12.88 20.66 12.06
N THR A 17 -14.01 20.36 12.70
CA THR A 17 -14.25 19.06 13.33
C THR A 17 -14.64 17.98 12.32
N ARG A 18 -15.38 18.32 11.25
CA ARG A 18 -15.75 17.35 10.18
C ARG A 18 -14.56 16.93 9.35
N ALA A 19 -13.71 17.87 8.93
CA ALA A 19 -12.48 17.55 8.17
C ALA A 19 -11.49 16.66 8.95
N ARG A 20 -11.57 16.64 10.31
CA ARG A 20 -10.74 15.79 11.16
C ARG A 20 -11.26 14.36 11.28
N ASP A 21 -12.55 14.12 11.06
CA ASP A 21 -13.14 12.77 11.14
C ASP A 21 -12.87 11.94 9.87
N ASP A 22 -12.48 12.59 8.76
CA ASP A 22 -12.12 11.93 7.49
C ASP A 22 -10.69 11.34 7.43
N LEU A 23 -9.92 11.47 8.50
CA LEU A 23 -8.55 10.96 8.57
C LEU A 23 -8.48 9.70 9.40
N THR A 24 -7.66 8.73 8.96
CA THR A 24 -7.30 7.57 9.78
C THR A 24 -6.51 7.99 11.03
N ALA A 25 -6.39 7.07 11.99
CA ALA A 25 -5.57 7.30 13.17
C ALA A 25 -4.11 7.60 12.80
N GLN A 26 -3.58 6.89 11.78
CA GLN A 26 -2.21 7.07 11.29
C GLN A 26 -1.99 8.41 10.60
N GLU A 27 -2.91 8.84 9.75
CA GLU A 27 -2.81 10.12 9.06
C GLU A 27 -2.79 11.28 10.04
N ARG A 28 -3.63 11.23 11.09
CA ARG A 28 -3.61 12.23 12.19
C ARG A 28 -2.30 12.21 12.95
N SER A 29 -1.80 11.03 13.31
CA SER A 29 -0.53 10.87 14.01
C SER A 29 0.65 11.38 13.18
N ALA A 30 0.61 11.18 11.87
CA ALA A 30 1.60 11.67 10.93
C ALA A 30 1.50 13.19 10.65
N GLY A 31 0.43 13.84 11.12
CA GLY A 31 0.19 15.29 10.99
C GLY A 31 -0.36 15.71 9.64
N PHE A 32 -1.02 14.81 8.89
CA PHE A 32 -1.67 15.13 7.63
C PHE A 32 -3.01 15.87 7.84
N ASP A 33 -3.35 16.70 6.87
CA ASP A 33 -4.71 17.17 6.61
C ASP A 33 -5.24 16.55 5.29
N VAL A 34 -6.54 16.73 5.05
CA VAL A 34 -7.21 16.16 3.87
C VAL A 34 -6.66 16.72 2.56
N GLU A 35 -6.27 18.02 2.53
CA GLU A 35 -5.75 18.65 1.32
C GLU A 35 -4.35 18.11 0.96
N GLN A 36 -3.51 17.85 1.96
CA GLN A 36 -2.22 17.21 1.76
C GLN A 36 -2.38 15.78 1.21
N LEU A 37 -3.33 15.00 1.75
CA LEU A 37 -3.63 13.67 1.25
C LEU A 37 -4.21 13.70 -0.17
N LYS A 38 -5.06 14.69 -0.49
CA LYS A 38 -5.59 14.88 -1.83
C LYS A 38 -4.49 15.05 -2.86
N GLN A 39 -3.49 15.87 -2.55
CA GLN A 39 -2.33 16.07 -3.43
C GLN A 39 -1.44 14.83 -3.52
N LEU A 40 -1.26 14.13 -2.40
CA LEU A 40 -0.31 13.03 -2.26
C LEU A 40 -0.80 11.73 -2.91
N VAL A 41 -2.10 11.41 -2.75
CA VAL A 41 -2.69 10.15 -3.20
C VAL A 41 -3.90 10.31 -4.13
N GLY A 42 -4.25 11.52 -4.53
CA GLY A 42 -5.31 11.79 -5.50
C GLY A 42 -6.72 11.54 -4.97
N LEU A 43 -7.09 12.13 -3.81
CA LEU A 43 -8.45 12.03 -3.29
C LEU A 43 -9.45 12.83 -4.14
N VAL A 44 -10.68 12.32 -4.23
CA VAL A 44 -11.80 12.97 -4.89
C VAL A 44 -12.94 13.28 -3.91
N ALA A 45 -13.80 14.25 -4.26
CA ALA A 45 -15.00 14.56 -3.49
C ALA A 45 -16.00 13.39 -3.53
N TYR A 46 -16.65 13.10 -2.42
CA TYR A 46 -17.48 11.92 -2.25
C TYR A 46 -18.61 12.18 -1.23
N ASP A 47 -19.78 11.57 -1.44
CA ASP A 47 -20.93 11.64 -0.51
C ASP A 47 -20.95 10.40 0.40
N GLU A 48 -20.36 10.52 1.58
CA GLU A 48 -20.26 9.44 2.58
C GLU A 48 -21.63 8.95 3.10
N ALA A 49 -22.68 9.78 2.99
CA ALA A 49 -24.01 9.40 3.48
C ALA A 49 -24.59 8.20 2.69
N GLN A 50 -24.14 8.01 1.45
CA GLN A 50 -24.58 6.91 0.58
C GLN A 50 -23.64 5.70 0.60
N ASP A 51 -22.51 5.78 1.31
CA ASP A 51 -21.56 4.68 1.37
C ASP A 51 -22.13 3.52 2.20
N VAL A 52 -22.28 2.36 1.58
CA VAL A 52 -22.78 1.14 2.22
C VAL A 52 -21.73 0.44 3.07
N PHE A 53 -20.44 0.71 2.77
CA PHE A 53 -19.29 0.11 3.43
C PHE A 53 -18.19 1.17 3.59
N PRO A 54 -18.37 2.09 4.55
CA PRO A 54 -17.46 3.22 4.71
C PRO A 54 -16.06 2.76 5.12
N VAL A 55 -15.05 3.14 4.34
CA VAL A 55 -13.64 2.90 4.62
C VAL A 55 -12.96 4.25 4.77
N THR A 56 -12.44 4.53 5.96
CA THR A 56 -11.70 5.77 6.24
C THR A 56 -10.35 5.77 5.54
N GLY A 57 -9.66 4.63 5.52
CA GLY A 57 -8.39 4.45 4.81
C GLY A 57 -7.65 3.17 5.22
N TRP A 58 -6.35 3.15 4.97
CA TRP A 58 -5.48 2.04 5.35
C TRP A 58 -5.22 2.04 6.86
N ASP A 59 -5.33 0.89 7.52
CA ASP A 59 -4.91 0.72 8.92
C ASP A 59 -3.49 0.16 9.01
N ALA A 60 -3.26 -1.00 8.43
CA ALA A 60 -1.96 -1.66 8.41
C ALA A 60 -1.85 -2.68 7.26
N ILE A 61 -0.64 -2.93 6.79
CA ILE A 61 -0.34 -4.02 5.87
C ILE A 61 0.49 -5.05 6.62
N VAL A 62 -0.04 -6.27 6.73
CA VAL A 62 0.58 -7.35 7.48
C VAL A 62 1.29 -8.31 6.53
N PHE A 63 2.58 -8.48 6.76
CA PHE A 63 3.43 -9.41 6.03
C PHE A 63 3.71 -10.64 6.88
N VAL A 64 3.65 -11.82 6.28
CA VAL A 64 4.28 -13.02 6.80
C VAL A 64 5.61 -13.21 6.10
N VAL A 65 6.67 -13.39 6.86
CA VAL A 65 8.05 -13.52 6.36
C VAL A 65 8.80 -14.65 7.05
N GLY A 66 9.84 -15.15 6.40
CA GLY A 66 10.67 -16.23 6.94
C GLY A 66 11.44 -15.83 8.21
N ASN A 67 11.85 -14.56 8.33
CA ASN A 67 12.57 -14.05 9.50
C ASN A 67 12.16 -12.62 9.81
N ALA A 68 11.16 -12.44 10.66
CA ALA A 68 10.63 -11.12 11.02
C ALA A 68 11.69 -10.19 11.66
N THR A 69 12.63 -10.72 12.42
CA THR A 69 13.71 -9.91 13.05
C THR A 69 14.63 -9.29 11.99
N GLN A 70 15.06 -10.08 11.00
CA GLN A 70 15.93 -9.59 9.92
C GLN A 70 15.15 -8.65 9.00
N THR A 71 13.92 -8.99 8.65
CA THR A 71 13.07 -8.16 7.77
C THR A 71 12.75 -6.82 8.42
N ALA A 72 12.41 -6.79 9.73
CA ALA A 72 12.19 -5.55 10.45
C ALA A 72 13.47 -4.68 10.51
N HIS A 73 14.64 -5.29 10.67
CA HIS A 73 15.91 -4.57 10.59
C HIS A 73 16.14 -3.98 9.19
N TYR A 74 15.84 -4.75 8.12
CA TYR A 74 15.96 -4.29 6.74
C TYR A 74 15.07 -3.07 6.47
N TYR A 75 13.80 -3.09 6.88
CA TYR A 75 12.91 -1.94 6.69
C TYR A 75 13.34 -0.71 7.51
N GLN A 76 13.95 -0.89 8.67
CA GLN A 76 14.54 0.21 9.41
C GLN A 76 15.79 0.76 8.72
N ALA A 77 16.74 -0.11 8.36
CA ALA A 77 18.05 0.28 7.85
C ALA A 77 18.01 0.77 6.40
N ALA A 78 17.28 0.07 5.51
CA ALA A 78 17.22 0.36 4.10
C ALA A 78 16.09 1.31 3.72
N TRP A 79 14.92 1.17 4.36
CA TRP A 79 13.72 1.94 4.03
C TRP A 79 13.47 3.11 4.98
N GLY A 80 14.27 3.25 6.04
CA GLY A 80 14.16 4.37 6.97
C GLY A 80 12.86 4.41 7.77
N MET A 81 12.18 3.26 7.93
CA MET A 81 10.96 3.16 8.73
C MET A 81 11.29 3.14 10.23
N ASP A 82 10.42 3.68 11.04
CA ASP A 82 10.55 3.68 12.49
C ASP A 82 9.87 2.45 13.09
N LEU A 83 10.57 1.70 13.93
CA LEU A 83 9.97 0.66 14.77
C LEU A 83 9.20 1.33 15.90
N VAL A 84 7.90 1.03 16.03
CA VAL A 84 7.00 1.66 17.01
C VAL A 84 6.40 0.68 18.01
N ALA A 85 6.22 -0.59 17.62
CA ALA A 85 5.68 -1.61 18.51
C ALA A 85 6.21 -3.00 18.20
N TYR A 86 6.12 -3.87 19.19
CA TYR A 86 6.58 -5.26 19.13
C TYR A 86 5.63 -6.18 19.90
N ARG A 87 5.49 -7.42 19.41
CA ARG A 87 4.86 -8.52 20.10
C ARG A 87 5.64 -9.81 19.82
N GLY A 88 5.92 -10.60 20.85
CA GLY A 88 6.65 -11.86 20.70
C GLY A 88 6.83 -12.59 22.04
N PRO A 89 7.72 -13.59 22.11
CA PRO A 89 7.94 -14.37 23.34
C PRO A 89 8.27 -13.52 24.56
N GLU A 90 8.98 -12.42 24.37
CA GLU A 90 9.39 -11.48 25.42
C GLU A 90 8.20 -10.73 26.04
N THR A 91 7.11 -10.54 25.27
CA THR A 91 5.83 -9.97 25.70
C THR A 91 4.78 -11.04 26.01
N GLY A 92 5.19 -12.31 26.17
CA GLY A 92 4.31 -13.43 26.50
C GLY A 92 3.64 -14.12 25.32
N TYR A 93 3.87 -13.67 24.06
CA TYR A 93 3.25 -14.20 22.88
C TYR A 93 4.18 -15.16 22.12
N ARG A 94 3.92 -16.46 22.17
CA ARG A 94 4.85 -17.51 21.74
C ARG A 94 4.59 -18.10 20.34
N ASP A 95 3.53 -17.68 19.66
CA ASP A 95 3.17 -18.23 18.36
C ASP A 95 4.05 -17.64 17.25
N HIS A 96 4.16 -16.32 17.20
CA HIS A 96 4.97 -15.59 16.24
C HIS A 96 5.53 -14.30 16.83
N LYS A 97 6.55 -13.72 16.17
CA LYS A 97 7.02 -12.36 16.42
C LYS A 97 6.36 -11.40 15.45
N SER A 98 6.00 -10.21 15.90
CA SER A 98 5.48 -9.14 15.07
C SER A 98 6.16 -7.82 15.40
N TYR A 99 6.66 -7.13 14.36
CA TYR A 99 7.26 -5.81 14.45
C TYR A 99 6.38 -4.83 13.69
N VAL A 100 6.03 -3.72 14.31
CA VAL A 100 5.23 -2.64 13.70
C VAL A 100 6.16 -1.52 13.30
N LEU A 101 6.17 -1.21 12.02
CA LEU A 101 7.07 -0.26 11.37
C LEU A 101 6.24 0.85 10.72
N GLU A 102 6.63 2.11 10.90
CA GLU A 102 5.88 3.25 10.38
C GLU A 102 6.76 4.23 9.59
N SER A 103 6.17 4.82 8.55
CA SER A 103 6.69 6.00 7.84
C SER A 103 5.52 6.81 7.30
N GLY A 104 5.39 8.07 7.70
CA GLY A 104 4.19 8.85 7.39
C GLY A 104 2.94 8.21 7.96
N SER A 105 1.92 7.99 7.13
CA SER A 105 0.71 7.25 7.49
C SER A 105 0.78 5.77 7.14
N ILE A 106 1.93 5.28 6.66
CA ILE A 106 2.13 3.88 6.32
C ILE A 106 2.48 3.11 7.59
N ARG A 107 1.79 1.98 7.81
CA ARG A 107 2.10 1.01 8.86
C ARG A 107 2.28 -0.37 8.25
N PHE A 108 3.46 -0.95 8.43
CA PHE A 108 3.75 -2.35 8.12
C PHE A 108 3.85 -3.16 9.41
N VAL A 109 3.25 -4.34 9.40
CA VAL A 109 3.39 -5.31 10.48
C VAL A 109 4.08 -6.54 9.91
N VAL A 110 5.29 -6.79 10.35
CA VAL A 110 6.12 -7.90 9.85
C VAL A 110 6.07 -9.05 10.84
N CYS A 111 5.46 -10.17 10.43
CA CYS A 111 5.23 -11.35 11.26
C CYS A 111 6.10 -12.52 10.81
N GLY A 112 6.73 -13.21 11.76
CA GLY A 112 7.49 -14.44 11.52
C GLY A 112 7.20 -15.48 12.57
N ALA A 113 6.98 -16.72 12.15
CA ALA A 113 6.67 -17.84 13.05
C ALA A 113 7.77 -18.06 14.09
N VAL A 114 7.36 -18.29 15.33
CA VAL A 114 8.18 -18.81 16.42
C VAL A 114 7.81 -20.26 16.69
N ASN A 115 6.51 -20.54 16.70
CA ASN A 115 5.98 -21.88 16.75
C ASN A 115 5.98 -22.49 15.34
N PRO A 116 6.66 -23.63 15.09
CA PRO A 116 6.69 -24.27 13.79
C PRO A 116 5.30 -24.77 13.29
N ASP A 117 4.34 -24.95 14.21
CA ASP A 117 2.99 -25.40 13.90
C ASP A 117 1.99 -24.21 13.78
N SER A 118 2.49 -22.99 13.69
CA SER A 118 1.64 -21.79 13.54
C SER A 118 1.12 -21.63 12.11
N LEU A 119 -0.01 -20.92 11.96
CA LEU A 119 -0.53 -20.54 10.65
C LEU A 119 0.47 -19.68 9.84
N HIS A 120 1.33 -18.90 10.53
CA HIS A 120 2.38 -18.12 9.89
C HIS A 120 3.47 -19.01 9.27
N ALA A 121 3.83 -20.13 9.95
CA ALA A 121 4.76 -21.11 9.40
C ALA A 121 4.19 -21.79 8.16
N ASP A 122 2.92 -22.19 8.22
CA ASP A 122 2.23 -22.81 7.08
C ASP A 122 2.09 -21.85 5.90
N HIS A 123 1.69 -20.60 6.15
CA HIS A 123 1.60 -19.57 5.10
C HIS A 123 2.96 -19.37 4.42
N HIS A 124 4.02 -19.15 5.21
CA HIS A 124 5.36 -18.94 4.65
C HIS A 124 5.87 -20.16 3.86
N ARG A 125 5.59 -21.36 4.33
CA ARG A 125 5.97 -22.60 3.61
C ARG A 125 5.34 -22.65 2.21
N VAL A 126 4.09 -22.23 2.07
CA VAL A 126 3.36 -22.21 0.79
C VAL A 126 3.79 -21.03 -0.08
N HIS A 127 3.67 -19.80 0.46
CA HIS A 127 3.73 -18.55 -0.30
C HIS A 127 5.13 -17.88 -0.29
N GLY A 128 5.98 -18.21 0.69
CA GLY A 128 7.18 -17.41 0.97
C GLY A 128 6.80 -16.11 1.68
N ASP A 129 7.66 -15.09 1.55
CA ASP A 129 7.40 -13.76 2.07
C ASP A 129 6.27 -13.09 1.27
N GLY A 130 5.25 -12.56 1.95
CA GLY A 130 4.12 -11.94 1.28
C GLY A 130 3.15 -11.23 2.21
N VAL A 131 2.19 -10.51 1.62
CA VAL A 131 1.10 -9.83 2.33
C VAL A 131 -0.01 -10.83 2.60
N VAL A 132 -0.41 -10.96 3.86
CA VAL A 132 -1.50 -11.82 4.30
C VAL A 132 -2.75 -11.03 4.68
N ASP A 133 -2.59 -9.78 5.11
CA ASP A 133 -3.71 -8.96 5.55
C ASP A 133 -3.52 -7.50 5.10
N ILE A 134 -4.55 -6.98 4.46
CA ILE A 134 -4.65 -5.57 4.08
C ILE A 134 -5.73 -4.97 4.99
N ALA A 135 -5.30 -4.52 6.19
CA ALA A 135 -6.21 -4.01 7.19
C ALA A 135 -6.68 -2.59 6.84
N LEU A 136 -7.98 -2.35 7.02
CA LEU A 136 -8.67 -1.12 6.68
C LEU A 136 -9.28 -0.49 7.94
N GLU A 137 -9.06 0.82 8.14
CA GLU A 137 -9.76 1.57 9.19
C GLU A 137 -11.18 1.89 8.71
N VAL A 138 -12.17 1.55 9.55
CA VAL A 138 -13.59 1.78 9.31
C VAL A 138 -14.23 2.47 10.52
N PRO A 139 -15.26 3.31 10.34
CA PRO A 139 -15.93 3.97 11.46
C PRO A 139 -16.90 3.05 12.22
N ASP A 140 -17.39 1.96 11.60
CA ASP A 140 -18.37 1.02 12.16
C ASP A 140 -18.17 -0.39 11.58
N VAL A 141 -17.49 -1.24 12.33
CA VAL A 141 -17.21 -2.64 11.96
C VAL A 141 -18.49 -3.45 11.81
N ASP A 142 -19.49 -3.25 12.69
CA ASP A 142 -20.74 -4.02 12.64
C ASP A 142 -21.55 -3.72 11.39
N ARG A 143 -21.58 -2.44 10.97
CA ARG A 143 -22.22 -2.01 9.72
C ARG A 143 -21.54 -2.67 8.53
N CYS A 144 -20.21 -2.60 8.46
CA CYS A 144 -19.43 -3.20 7.36
C CYS A 144 -19.64 -4.72 7.28
N ILE A 145 -19.61 -5.45 8.40
CA ILE A 145 -19.82 -6.91 8.42
C ILE A 145 -21.27 -7.28 8.07
N ARG A 146 -22.28 -6.53 8.51
CA ARG A 146 -23.66 -6.76 8.05
C ARG A 146 -23.79 -6.64 6.54
N GLN A 147 -23.20 -5.60 5.94
CA GLN A 147 -23.16 -5.42 4.49
C GLN A 147 -22.40 -6.55 3.80
N ALA A 148 -21.21 -6.91 4.28
CA ALA A 148 -20.41 -7.99 3.73
C ALA A 148 -21.17 -9.32 3.70
N LYS A 149 -21.82 -9.68 4.79
CA LYS A 149 -22.67 -10.91 4.88
C LYS A 149 -23.84 -10.84 3.91
N ALA A 150 -24.55 -9.71 3.85
CA ALA A 150 -25.68 -9.53 2.93
C ALA A 150 -25.26 -9.66 1.46
N ALA A 151 -24.04 -9.23 1.13
CA ALA A 151 -23.45 -9.34 -0.20
C ALA A 151 -22.75 -10.69 -0.49
N GLY A 152 -22.75 -11.64 0.47
CA GLY A 152 -22.22 -13.00 0.31
C GLY A 152 -20.71 -13.13 0.51
N ALA A 153 -20.06 -12.20 1.23
CA ALA A 153 -18.66 -12.33 1.60
C ALA A 153 -18.45 -13.41 2.68
N THR A 154 -17.32 -14.09 2.63
CA THR A 154 -16.87 -14.99 3.68
C THR A 154 -16.30 -14.18 4.84
N VAL A 155 -16.96 -14.25 6.01
CA VAL A 155 -16.44 -13.65 7.25
C VAL A 155 -15.48 -14.64 7.89
N LEU A 156 -14.25 -14.22 8.10
CA LEU A 156 -13.18 -15.00 8.75
C LEU A 156 -13.19 -14.82 10.25
N ASP A 157 -13.37 -13.58 10.71
CA ASP A 157 -13.48 -13.23 12.11
C ASP A 157 -14.74 -12.37 12.32
N GLU A 158 -15.63 -12.81 13.21
CA GLU A 158 -16.82 -12.06 13.59
C GLU A 158 -16.45 -10.80 14.39
N PRO A 159 -17.31 -9.73 14.40
CA PRO A 159 -17.06 -8.55 15.20
C PRO A 159 -16.78 -8.87 16.67
N HIS A 160 -15.63 -8.44 17.15
CA HIS A 160 -15.18 -8.62 18.53
C HIS A 160 -14.37 -7.42 19.01
N ASP A 161 -14.27 -7.30 20.34
CA ASP A 161 -13.50 -6.25 20.97
C ASP A 161 -12.17 -6.80 21.47
N GLU A 162 -11.08 -6.04 21.21
CA GLU A 162 -9.78 -6.21 21.85
C GLU A 162 -9.53 -5.01 22.77
N THR A 163 -9.22 -5.26 24.05
CA THR A 163 -9.13 -4.21 25.08
C THR A 163 -7.85 -4.36 25.90
N ASP A 164 -7.22 -3.24 26.20
CA ASP A 164 -6.12 -3.10 27.16
C ASP A 164 -6.23 -1.78 27.93
N GLU A 165 -5.16 -1.35 28.62
CA GLU A 165 -5.11 -0.08 29.35
C GLU A 165 -5.18 1.16 28.46
N HIS A 166 -4.97 1.02 27.15
CA HIS A 166 -4.99 2.11 26.17
C HIS A 166 -6.37 2.29 25.53
N GLY A 167 -7.34 1.41 25.80
CA GLY A 167 -8.69 1.47 25.29
C GLY A 167 -9.14 0.19 24.60
N THR A 168 -10.13 0.35 23.71
CA THR A 168 -10.77 -0.77 22.99
C THR A 168 -10.66 -0.54 21.48
N LEU A 169 -10.33 -1.60 20.75
CA LEU A 169 -10.51 -1.72 19.30
C LEU A 169 -11.68 -2.68 19.04
N ARG A 170 -12.56 -2.35 18.09
CA ARG A 170 -13.50 -3.29 17.53
C ARG A 170 -13.02 -3.78 16.18
N MET A 171 -13.00 -5.08 16.00
CA MET A 171 -12.36 -5.71 14.83
C MET A 171 -13.21 -6.83 14.26
N ALA A 172 -13.03 -7.08 12.96
CA ALA A 172 -13.56 -8.24 12.25
C ALA A 172 -12.70 -8.50 11.01
N ALA A 173 -12.88 -9.63 10.31
CA ALA A 173 -12.16 -9.88 9.07
C ALA A 173 -13.03 -10.57 8.03
N ILE A 174 -12.81 -10.23 6.75
CA ILE A 174 -13.39 -10.88 5.59
C ILE A 174 -12.29 -11.45 4.68
N ALA A 175 -12.59 -12.56 4.01
CA ALA A 175 -11.73 -13.12 2.99
C ALA A 175 -11.80 -12.27 1.71
N THR A 176 -10.67 -12.20 0.99
CA THR A 176 -10.57 -11.70 -0.37
C THR A 176 -9.84 -12.73 -1.23
N TYR A 177 -9.16 -12.33 -2.30
CA TYR A 177 -8.49 -13.26 -3.22
C TYR A 177 -7.37 -14.07 -2.53
N GLY A 178 -7.30 -15.35 -2.86
CA GLY A 178 -6.31 -16.28 -2.31
C GLY A 178 -6.40 -16.41 -0.80
N ASP A 179 -5.25 -16.43 -0.14
CA ASP A 179 -5.13 -16.45 1.32
C ASP A 179 -4.97 -15.04 1.92
N THR A 180 -5.32 -13.99 1.14
CA THR A 180 -5.35 -12.60 1.60
C THR A 180 -6.66 -12.29 2.29
N ARG A 181 -6.63 -11.41 3.29
CA ARG A 181 -7.82 -10.94 3.99
C ARG A 181 -7.85 -9.42 4.16
N HIS A 182 -9.02 -8.90 4.49
CA HIS A 182 -9.19 -7.56 4.99
C HIS A 182 -9.65 -7.61 6.44
N THR A 183 -8.77 -7.24 7.36
CA THR A 183 -9.15 -6.92 8.73
C THR A 183 -9.74 -5.52 8.76
N LEU A 184 -10.95 -5.39 9.30
CA LEU A 184 -11.65 -4.13 9.52
C LEU A 184 -11.36 -3.67 10.94
N VAL A 185 -10.86 -2.44 11.11
CA VAL A 185 -10.43 -1.93 12.40
C VAL A 185 -11.17 -0.62 12.71
N GLN A 186 -11.98 -0.64 13.75
CA GLN A 186 -12.61 0.55 14.31
C GLN A 186 -11.78 1.02 15.51
N ARG A 187 -11.10 2.16 15.33
CA ARG A 187 -10.19 2.72 16.34
C ARG A 187 -10.84 3.69 17.31
N VAL A 188 -12.12 4.02 17.08
CA VAL A 188 -12.95 4.84 17.98
C VAL A 188 -14.16 4.02 18.40
N VAL A 189 -14.20 3.59 19.67
CA VAL A 189 -15.30 2.81 20.24
C VAL A 189 -15.92 3.64 21.36
N ASP A 190 -17.25 3.81 21.36
CA ASP A 190 -17.99 4.63 22.33
C ASP A 190 -17.42 6.06 22.51
N GLY A 191 -16.96 6.66 21.42
CA GLY A 191 -16.37 8.00 21.41
C GLY A 191 -14.93 8.10 21.94
N HIS A 192 -14.32 6.97 22.32
CA HIS A 192 -12.96 6.90 22.84
C HIS A 192 -12.04 6.28 21.78
N ARG A 193 -10.97 7.03 21.44
CA ARG A 193 -9.94 6.54 20.52
C ARG A 193 -8.95 5.64 21.26
N TYR A 194 -8.63 4.49 20.66
CA TYR A 194 -7.53 3.65 21.13
C TYR A 194 -6.20 4.41 21.07
N ALA A 195 -5.49 4.46 22.20
CA ALA A 195 -4.25 5.24 22.38
C ALA A 195 -2.96 4.42 22.46
N GLY A 196 -3.06 3.08 22.30
CA GLY A 196 -1.90 2.20 22.32
C GLY A 196 -1.07 2.27 21.03
N PRO A 197 0.11 1.63 21.02
CA PRO A 197 1.08 1.79 19.92
C PRO A 197 0.59 1.15 18.59
N TYR A 198 -0.25 0.12 18.66
CA TYR A 198 -0.86 -0.52 17.48
C TYR A 198 -2.20 -1.18 17.82
N ARG A 199 -2.19 -2.24 18.59
CA ARG A 199 -3.38 -2.96 19.10
C ARG A 199 -3.04 -3.67 20.42
N PRO A 200 -4.03 -4.12 21.19
CA PRO A 200 -3.82 -4.84 22.44
C PRO A 200 -2.81 -5.99 22.31
N GLY A 201 -1.96 -6.13 23.32
CA GLY A 201 -0.90 -7.13 23.35
C GLY A 201 0.40 -6.76 22.61
N PHE A 202 0.47 -5.54 22.04
CA PHE A 202 1.71 -4.99 21.51
C PHE A 202 2.33 -4.00 22.49
N GLU A 203 3.60 -4.17 22.77
CA GLU A 203 4.39 -3.25 23.59
C GLU A 203 5.05 -2.17 22.76
N PRO A 204 5.17 -0.93 23.26
CA PRO A 204 5.95 0.10 22.60
C PRO A 204 7.39 -0.37 22.33
N ALA A 205 7.88 -0.10 21.14
CA ALA A 205 9.26 -0.37 20.76
C ALA A 205 9.86 0.85 20.05
N SER A 206 11.19 0.90 19.99
CA SER A 206 11.87 1.99 19.29
C SER A 206 13.04 1.45 18.48
N SER A 207 13.31 2.11 17.35
CA SER A 207 14.42 1.77 16.48
C SER A 207 15.76 1.97 17.21
N THR A 208 16.62 0.96 17.11
CA THR A 208 18.03 1.05 17.48
C THR A 208 18.93 1.26 16.26
N VAL A 209 18.35 1.27 15.07
CA VAL A 209 19.06 1.47 13.81
C VAL A 209 19.24 2.98 13.58
N ALA A 210 20.50 3.41 13.52
CA ALA A 210 20.81 4.79 13.21
C ALA A 210 20.53 5.08 11.73
N ARG A 211 19.83 6.17 11.45
CA ARG A 211 19.70 6.69 10.08
C ARG A 211 21.04 7.28 9.62
N ARG A 212 21.30 7.18 8.34
CA ARG A 212 22.49 7.85 7.76
C ARG A 212 22.33 9.35 7.80
N ASP A 213 23.41 10.06 8.08
CA ASP A 213 23.43 11.52 8.07
C ASP A 213 23.08 12.07 6.69
N GLY A 214 22.27 13.12 6.67
CA GLY A 214 21.85 13.80 5.43
C GLY A 214 20.65 13.16 4.71
N GLN A 215 20.16 12.01 5.14
CA GLN A 215 18.93 11.43 4.57
C GLN A 215 17.67 12.15 5.05
N PRO A 216 16.63 12.21 4.21
CA PRO A 216 15.32 12.74 4.65
C PRO A 216 14.81 12.01 5.89
N LYS A 217 14.23 12.74 6.83
CA LYS A 217 13.66 12.16 8.04
C LYS A 217 12.52 11.17 7.75
N ARG A 218 11.83 11.37 6.64
CA ARG A 218 10.69 10.55 6.21
C ARG A 218 10.79 10.37 4.69
N LEU A 219 10.99 9.14 4.25
CA LEU A 219 11.10 8.80 2.83
C LEU A 219 9.71 8.60 2.21
N PHE A 220 8.78 8.03 2.98
CA PHE A 220 7.42 7.72 2.52
C PHE A 220 6.39 8.48 3.32
N GLN A 221 5.32 8.88 2.67
CA GLN A 221 4.26 9.69 3.27
C GLN A 221 2.99 8.87 3.50
N ALA A 222 2.48 8.22 2.47
CA ALA A 222 1.22 7.47 2.51
C ALA A 222 1.27 6.27 1.55
N LEU A 223 0.38 5.30 1.78
CA LEU A 223 0.11 4.25 0.82
C LEU A 223 -0.85 4.77 -0.25
N ASP A 224 -0.45 4.67 -1.52
CA ASP A 224 -1.27 5.12 -2.65
C ASP A 224 -2.25 4.03 -3.10
N HIS A 225 -1.73 2.84 -3.43
CA HIS A 225 -2.55 1.70 -3.86
C HIS A 225 -1.83 0.37 -3.59
N ILE A 226 -2.59 -0.73 -3.65
CA ILE A 226 -2.06 -2.09 -3.58
C ILE A 226 -2.59 -2.89 -4.76
N VAL A 227 -1.70 -3.52 -5.51
CA VAL A 227 -2.06 -4.33 -6.67
C VAL A 227 -2.19 -5.79 -6.28
N GLY A 228 -3.33 -6.40 -6.63
CA GLY A 228 -3.59 -7.82 -6.48
C GLY A 228 -3.44 -8.56 -7.81
N ASN A 229 -2.78 -9.71 -7.80
CA ASN A 229 -2.76 -10.66 -8.91
C ASN A 229 -3.75 -11.78 -8.65
N VAL A 230 -4.55 -12.09 -9.66
CA VAL A 230 -5.54 -13.18 -9.62
C VAL A 230 -5.36 -14.11 -10.83
N GLU A 231 -5.98 -15.28 -10.79
CA GLU A 231 -5.91 -16.26 -11.87
C GLU A 231 -6.60 -15.75 -13.14
N LEU A 232 -6.23 -16.35 -14.26
CA LEU A 232 -6.85 -16.07 -15.56
C LEU A 232 -8.38 -16.27 -15.49
N GLY A 233 -9.11 -15.24 -15.88
CA GLY A 233 -10.58 -15.22 -15.86
C GLY A 233 -11.21 -14.88 -14.52
N ALA A 234 -10.42 -14.62 -13.46
CA ALA A 234 -10.93 -14.30 -12.12
C ALA A 234 -11.02 -12.79 -11.82
N MET A 235 -10.44 -11.92 -12.67
CA MET A 235 -10.41 -10.47 -12.42
C MET A 235 -11.80 -9.87 -12.28
N ASP A 236 -12.72 -10.22 -13.17
CA ASP A 236 -14.09 -9.68 -13.14
C ASP A 236 -14.88 -10.17 -11.92
N GLU A 237 -14.61 -11.37 -11.43
CA GLU A 237 -15.20 -11.88 -10.19
C GLU A 237 -14.75 -11.04 -9.00
N TRP A 238 -13.46 -10.75 -8.88
CA TRP A 238 -12.91 -9.96 -7.78
C TRP A 238 -13.25 -8.47 -7.88
N VAL A 239 -13.28 -7.88 -9.07
CA VAL A 239 -13.86 -6.55 -9.28
C VAL A 239 -15.32 -6.52 -8.81
N GLY A 240 -16.11 -7.51 -9.21
CA GLY A 240 -17.50 -7.67 -8.76
C GLY A 240 -17.63 -7.88 -7.26
N PHE A 241 -16.67 -8.56 -6.62
CA PHE A 241 -16.61 -8.69 -5.16
C PHE A 241 -16.47 -7.32 -4.50
N TYR A 242 -15.47 -6.52 -4.87
CA TYR A 242 -15.26 -5.19 -4.27
C TYR A 242 -16.45 -4.26 -4.51
N ASN A 243 -17.04 -4.28 -5.71
CA ASN A 243 -18.21 -3.47 -6.03
C ASN A 243 -19.42 -3.88 -5.15
N ARG A 244 -19.69 -5.17 -5.06
CA ARG A 244 -20.90 -5.72 -4.40
C ARG A 244 -20.77 -5.72 -2.89
N VAL A 245 -19.60 -6.13 -2.36
CA VAL A 245 -19.35 -6.30 -0.93
C VAL A 245 -19.02 -4.96 -0.27
N MET A 246 -18.09 -4.21 -0.87
CA MET A 246 -17.54 -3.01 -0.27
C MET A 246 -18.04 -1.70 -0.91
N GLY A 247 -18.91 -1.78 -1.92
CA GLY A 247 -19.43 -0.58 -2.58
C GLY A 247 -18.37 0.21 -3.36
N PHE A 248 -17.21 -0.40 -3.63
CA PHE A 248 -16.16 0.24 -4.41
C PHE A 248 -16.61 0.47 -5.84
N VAL A 249 -16.05 1.47 -6.50
CA VAL A 249 -16.36 1.85 -7.87
C VAL A 249 -15.23 1.50 -8.83
N ASN A 250 -15.58 1.21 -10.09
CA ASN A 250 -14.57 1.02 -11.13
C ASN A 250 -13.97 2.39 -11.47
N MET A 251 -12.65 2.50 -11.31
CA MET A 251 -11.92 3.74 -11.53
C MET A 251 -11.22 3.75 -12.90
N ALA A 252 -10.64 2.64 -13.30
CA ALA A 252 -9.92 2.49 -14.56
C ALA A 252 -9.94 1.05 -15.06
N GLU A 253 -9.77 0.89 -16.37
CA GLU A 253 -9.63 -0.40 -17.03
C GLU A 253 -8.53 -0.33 -18.09
N PHE A 254 -7.64 -1.32 -18.09
CA PHE A 254 -6.53 -1.44 -19.01
C PHE A 254 -6.56 -2.82 -19.65
N VAL A 255 -6.79 -2.87 -20.95
CA VAL A 255 -6.97 -4.14 -21.70
C VAL A 255 -6.28 -4.10 -23.07
N GLY A 256 -5.88 -5.26 -23.54
CA GLY A 256 -5.37 -5.43 -24.91
C GLY A 256 -4.06 -4.71 -25.18
N ALA A 257 -4.01 -3.94 -26.30
CA ALA A 257 -2.78 -3.29 -26.75
C ALA A 257 -2.20 -2.24 -25.81
N ASP A 258 -2.98 -1.76 -24.85
CA ASP A 258 -2.55 -0.75 -23.87
C ASP A 258 -1.47 -1.29 -22.91
N ILE A 259 -1.50 -2.61 -22.64
CA ILE A 259 -0.67 -3.30 -21.65
C ILE A 259 -0.13 -4.64 -22.15
N ALA A 260 0.39 -4.64 -23.37
CA ALA A 260 1.03 -5.79 -23.97
C ALA A 260 2.41 -5.42 -24.52
N THR A 261 3.36 -6.34 -24.38
CA THR A 261 4.63 -6.35 -25.10
C THR A 261 4.54 -7.31 -26.30
N ASP A 262 5.63 -7.47 -27.05
CA ASP A 262 5.73 -8.48 -28.11
C ASP A 262 5.66 -9.92 -27.56
N TYR A 263 5.86 -10.11 -26.27
CA TYR A 263 6.01 -11.42 -25.64
C TYR A 263 4.90 -11.75 -24.65
N SER A 264 4.53 -10.82 -23.77
CA SER A 264 3.55 -11.06 -22.73
C SER A 264 2.46 -10.00 -22.70
N ALA A 265 1.34 -10.31 -22.10
CA ALA A 265 0.22 -9.40 -21.88
C ALA A 265 -0.42 -9.68 -20.52
N LEU A 266 -1.12 -8.68 -20.00
CA LEU A 266 -2.00 -8.83 -18.85
C LEU A 266 -3.27 -7.99 -19.05
N MET A 267 -4.24 -8.15 -18.18
CA MET A 267 -5.40 -7.27 -18.07
C MET A 267 -5.45 -6.71 -16.65
N SER A 268 -5.87 -5.46 -16.51
CA SER A 268 -5.95 -4.79 -15.22
C SER A 268 -7.21 -3.95 -15.11
N LYS A 269 -7.91 -4.04 -13.98
CA LYS A 269 -9.03 -3.19 -13.62
C LYS A 269 -8.79 -2.61 -12.24
N VAL A 270 -9.12 -1.35 -12.04
CA VAL A 270 -8.92 -0.65 -10.78
C VAL A 270 -10.26 -0.40 -10.12
N VAL A 271 -10.39 -0.84 -8.88
CA VAL A 271 -11.50 -0.50 -7.99
C VAL A 271 -11.04 0.41 -6.86
N ALA A 272 -11.87 1.35 -6.44
CA ALA A 272 -11.56 2.28 -5.37
C ALA A 272 -12.78 2.54 -4.49
N ASN A 273 -12.55 2.86 -3.22
CA ASN A 273 -13.61 3.40 -2.37
C ASN A 273 -14.03 4.80 -2.84
N GLY A 274 -15.14 5.31 -2.35
CA GLY A 274 -15.78 6.51 -2.89
C GLY A 274 -14.88 7.74 -3.02
N ASN A 275 -13.97 7.98 -2.06
CA ASN A 275 -13.03 9.11 -2.10
C ASN A 275 -11.67 8.77 -2.76
N HIS A 276 -11.49 7.60 -3.32
CA HIS A 276 -10.25 7.10 -3.94
C HIS A 276 -9.05 7.01 -2.99
N ARG A 277 -9.27 6.93 -1.67
CA ARG A 277 -8.18 6.76 -0.70
C ARG A 277 -7.64 5.33 -0.71
N VAL A 278 -8.52 4.35 -0.87
CA VAL A 278 -8.17 2.93 -0.97
C VAL A 278 -8.42 2.47 -2.40
N LYS A 279 -7.37 2.09 -3.09
CA LYS A 279 -7.38 1.68 -4.51
C LYS A 279 -6.73 0.31 -4.67
N PHE A 280 -7.43 -0.57 -5.38
CA PHE A 280 -6.95 -1.90 -5.73
C PHE A 280 -6.97 -2.10 -7.25
N PRO A 281 -5.84 -1.91 -7.95
CA PRO A 281 -5.65 -2.53 -9.25
C PRO A 281 -5.64 -4.06 -9.10
N LEU A 282 -6.41 -4.75 -9.94
CA LEU A 282 -6.50 -6.20 -9.99
C LEU A 282 -6.03 -6.65 -11.36
N ASN A 283 -5.00 -7.50 -11.37
CA ASN A 283 -4.39 -7.98 -12.59
C ASN A 283 -4.67 -9.47 -12.78
N GLU A 284 -4.93 -9.86 -14.02
CA GLU A 284 -4.91 -11.27 -14.43
C GLU A 284 -3.98 -11.47 -15.64
N PRO A 285 -3.45 -12.68 -15.85
CA PRO A 285 -2.67 -12.99 -17.04
C PRO A 285 -3.52 -12.78 -18.30
N ALA A 286 -2.87 -12.45 -19.42
CA ALA A 286 -3.51 -12.52 -20.73
C ALA A 286 -2.70 -13.48 -21.62
N VAL A 287 -3.36 -14.01 -22.65
CA VAL A 287 -2.71 -14.94 -23.58
C VAL A 287 -1.60 -14.21 -24.34
N GLY A 288 -0.36 -14.59 -24.10
CA GLY A 288 0.86 -14.08 -24.72
C GLY A 288 1.67 -15.18 -25.40
N LYS A 289 2.78 -14.81 -26.03
CA LYS A 289 3.72 -15.77 -26.63
C LYS A 289 4.59 -16.45 -25.57
N ARG A 290 4.77 -15.81 -24.43
CA ARG A 290 5.56 -16.25 -23.29
C ARG A 290 4.79 -16.08 -22.01
N LYS A 291 5.31 -16.64 -20.93
CA LYS A 291 4.77 -16.53 -19.58
C LYS A 291 4.78 -15.08 -19.11
N SER A 292 3.63 -14.58 -18.68
CA SER A 292 3.54 -13.22 -18.15
C SER A 292 4.13 -13.10 -16.75
N GLN A 293 4.42 -11.87 -16.32
CA GLN A 293 4.84 -11.61 -14.94
C GLN A 293 3.77 -12.04 -13.91
N ILE A 294 2.48 -12.01 -14.32
CA ILE A 294 1.39 -12.43 -13.43
C ILE A 294 1.40 -13.95 -13.27
N ASP A 295 1.65 -14.70 -14.36
CA ASP A 295 1.83 -16.16 -14.31
C ASP A 295 3.03 -16.55 -13.45
N GLU A 296 4.16 -15.82 -13.57
CA GLU A 296 5.33 -16.03 -12.70
C GLU A 296 4.97 -15.83 -11.23
N TYR A 297 4.29 -14.73 -10.91
CA TYR A 297 3.83 -14.46 -9.55
C TYR A 297 2.96 -15.58 -9.00
N LEU A 298 1.89 -15.96 -9.74
CA LEU A 298 0.94 -16.99 -9.32
C LEU A 298 1.62 -18.35 -9.09
N GLU A 299 2.62 -18.69 -9.90
CA GLU A 299 3.39 -19.93 -9.74
C GLU A 299 4.25 -19.90 -8.48
N PHE A 300 5.03 -18.84 -8.27
CA PHE A 300 5.96 -18.75 -7.14
C PHE A 300 5.25 -18.45 -5.82
N TYR A 301 4.21 -17.63 -5.83
CA TYR A 301 3.38 -17.36 -4.66
C TYR A 301 2.42 -18.51 -4.35
N ARG A 302 2.12 -19.37 -5.35
CA ARG A 302 1.20 -20.51 -5.23
C ARG A 302 -0.26 -20.09 -5.08
N GLY A 303 -0.68 -19.09 -5.81
CA GLY A 303 -2.05 -18.56 -5.86
C GLY A 303 -2.12 -17.05 -5.96
N PRO A 304 -3.34 -16.47 -5.88
CA PRO A 304 -3.56 -15.03 -5.84
C PRO A 304 -2.95 -14.37 -4.62
N GLY A 305 -2.58 -13.10 -4.75
CA GLY A 305 -2.05 -12.32 -3.64
C GLY A 305 -1.65 -10.91 -4.05
N ALA A 306 -1.15 -10.11 -3.09
CA ALA A 306 -0.68 -8.76 -3.35
C ALA A 306 0.67 -8.79 -4.09
N GLN A 307 0.70 -8.18 -5.28
CA GLN A 307 1.88 -8.12 -6.12
C GLN A 307 2.81 -6.99 -5.70
N HIS A 308 2.28 -5.76 -5.60
CA HIS A 308 3.08 -4.62 -5.17
C HIS A 308 2.28 -3.60 -4.36
N LEU A 309 3.03 -2.82 -3.60
CA LEU A 309 2.51 -1.71 -2.81
C LEU A 309 3.11 -0.42 -3.37
N ALA A 310 2.25 0.51 -3.78
CA ALA A 310 2.67 1.83 -4.20
C ALA A 310 2.71 2.78 -3.01
N VAL A 311 3.89 3.30 -2.72
CA VAL A 311 4.13 4.22 -1.61
C VAL A 311 4.41 5.62 -2.14
N ALA A 312 3.65 6.60 -1.65
CA ALA A 312 3.75 7.98 -2.07
C ALA A 312 4.90 8.71 -1.36
N THR A 313 5.63 9.52 -2.12
CA THR A 313 6.72 10.37 -1.60
C THR A 313 6.56 11.80 -2.10
N ASN A 314 7.13 12.77 -1.37
CA ASN A 314 7.16 14.19 -1.75
C ASN A 314 8.34 14.55 -2.67
N ASP A 315 9.37 13.72 -2.71
CA ASP A 315 10.55 13.88 -3.56
C ASP A 315 11.09 12.51 -3.96
N ILE A 316 10.63 12.03 -5.10
CA ILE A 316 11.00 10.69 -5.60
C ILE A 316 12.50 10.62 -5.93
N CYS A 317 13.12 11.71 -6.36
CA CYS A 317 14.55 11.73 -6.67
C CYS A 317 15.39 11.54 -5.42
N ALA A 318 15.12 12.30 -4.36
CA ALA A 318 15.82 12.16 -3.08
C ALA A 318 15.54 10.81 -2.43
N THR A 319 14.30 10.31 -2.55
CA THR A 319 13.91 9.00 -2.00
C THR A 319 14.66 7.87 -2.71
N VAL A 320 14.71 7.87 -4.04
CA VAL A 320 15.44 6.86 -4.84
C VAL A 320 16.94 6.88 -4.52
N ASP A 321 17.54 8.07 -4.45
CA ASP A 321 18.95 8.21 -4.11
C ASP A 321 19.23 7.61 -2.71
N ALA A 322 18.42 7.95 -1.71
CA ALA A 322 18.57 7.44 -0.35
C ALA A 322 18.40 5.92 -0.27
N LEU A 323 17.41 5.35 -0.97
CA LEU A 323 17.18 3.91 -1.00
C LEU A 323 18.31 3.15 -1.68
N ARG A 324 18.84 3.67 -2.80
CA ARG A 324 20.00 3.08 -3.49
C ARG A 324 21.25 3.11 -2.62
N ASP A 325 21.50 4.22 -1.94
CA ASP A 325 22.60 4.36 -0.98
C ASP A 325 22.49 3.36 0.17
N ASN A 326 21.27 2.96 0.51
CA ASN A 326 20.95 1.94 1.52
C ASN A 326 20.95 0.51 0.93
N GLY A 327 21.18 0.33 -0.37
CA GLY A 327 21.28 -0.98 -1.02
C GLY A 327 19.97 -1.53 -1.56
N VAL A 328 18.91 -0.72 -1.68
CA VAL A 328 17.67 -1.14 -2.37
C VAL A 328 17.89 -1.13 -3.88
N GLU A 329 17.53 -2.24 -4.53
CA GLU A 329 17.62 -2.39 -5.98
C GLU A 329 16.29 -2.07 -6.67
N PHE A 330 16.40 -1.39 -7.81
CA PHE A 330 15.26 -1.02 -8.67
C PHE A 330 15.33 -1.75 -10.01
N LEU A 331 14.19 -1.85 -10.68
CA LEU A 331 14.12 -2.28 -12.07
C LEU A 331 14.79 -1.24 -12.98
N ASP A 332 15.50 -1.72 -14.00
CA ASP A 332 16.21 -0.86 -14.94
C ASP A 332 15.28 -0.36 -16.06
N THR A 333 15.16 0.95 -16.22
CA THR A 333 14.48 1.57 -17.36
C THR A 333 15.52 1.87 -18.44
N PRO A 334 15.32 1.45 -19.71
CA PRO A 334 16.28 1.69 -20.78
C PRO A 334 16.35 3.18 -21.16
N ASP A 335 17.51 3.64 -21.60
CA ASP A 335 17.71 5.02 -22.06
C ASP A 335 16.78 5.41 -23.21
N SER A 336 16.44 4.45 -24.10
CA SER A 336 15.52 4.66 -25.22
C SER A 336 14.12 5.13 -24.77
N TYR A 337 13.70 4.81 -23.55
CA TYR A 337 12.45 5.33 -22.99
C TYR A 337 12.49 6.88 -22.89
N TYR A 338 13.59 7.44 -22.41
CA TYR A 338 13.73 8.88 -22.23
C TYR A 338 14.07 9.63 -23.54
N GLU A 339 14.52 8.93 -24.57
CA GLU A 339 14.83 9.46 -25.91
C GLU A 339 13.59 9.47 -26.82
N ASP A 340 12.53 8.79 -26.45
CA ASP A 340 11.29 8.71 -27.20
C ASP A 340 10.64 10.11 -27.37
N ALA A 341 10.49 10.53 -28.63
CA ALA A 341 9.95 11.85 -28.97
C ALA A 341 8.44 11.94 -28.67
N GLU A 342 7.68 10.85 -28.82
CA GLU A 342 6.24 10.80 -28.51
C GLU A 342 6.02 10.90 -27.01
N LEU A 343 6.82 10.18 -26.22
CA LEU A 343 6.82 10.32 -24.76
C LEU A 343 7.05 11.76 -24.36
N ARG A 344 8.12 12.38 -24.87
CA ARG A 344 8.47 13.77 -24.54
C ARG A 344 7.40 14.78 -24.91
N ALA A 345 6.75 14.59 -26.06
CA ALA A 345 5.65 15.43 -26.48
C ALA A 345 4.42 15.27 -25.57
N ARG A 346 4.11 14.04 -25.11
CA ARG A 346 2.98 13.74 -24.25
C ARG A 346 3.17 14.29 -22.84
N ILE A 347 4.36 14.10 -22.24
CA ILE A 347 4.59 14.52 -20.85
C ILE A 347 4.70 16.03 -20.69
N GLY A 348 5.10 16.78 -21.72
CA GLY A 348 5.26 18.24 -21.66
C GLY A 348 6.24 18.70 -20.58
N GLU A 349 5.89 19.80 -19.89
CA GLU A 349 6.71 20.34 -18.79
C GLU A 349 6.48 19.56 -17.50
N VAL A 350 7.57 19.14 -16.85
CA VAL A 350 7.57 18.49 -15.53
C VAL A 350 8.59 19.21 -14.63
N ARG A 351 8.34 19.18 -13.33
CA ARG A 351 9.21 19.85 -12.32
C ARG A 351 10.65 19.36 -12.34
N VAL A 352 10.86 18.08 -12.57
CA VAL A 352 12.18 17.44 -12.57
C VAL A 352 12.68 17.32 -14.00
N PRO A 353 13.89 17.80 -14.33
CA PRO A 353 14.46 17.63 -15.68
C PRO A 353 14.53 16.14 -16.08
N ILE A 354 14.17 15.82 -17.33
CA ILE A 354 14.16 14.44 -17.84
C ILE A 354 15.52 13.75 -17.63
N ALA A 355 16.64 14.45 -17.83
CA ALA A 355 17.96 13.89 -17.57
C ALA A 355 18.21 13.50 -16.11
N ALA A 356 17.50 14.11 -15.16
CA ALA A 356 17.57 13.71 -13.75
C ALA A 356 16.71 12.48 -13.44
N LEU A 357 15.57 12.32 -14.14
CA LEU A 357 14.74 11.12 -14.10
C LEU A 357 15.48 9.93 -14.74
N GLN A 358 16.07 10.12 -15.92
CA GLN A 358 16.84 9.12 -16.64
C GLN A 358 17.99 8.54 -15.81
N ARG A 359 18.80 9.40 -15.16
CA ARG A 359 19.89 8.92 -14.29
C ARG A 359 19.42 8.01 -13.15
N ARG A 360 18.15 8.09 -12.77
CA ARG A 360 17.56 7.32 -11.68
C ARG A 360 16.63 6.22 -12.16
N GLY A 361 16.37 6.12 -13.45
CA GLY A 361 15.41 5.17 -14.01
C GLY A 361 13.96 5.48 -13.64
N ILE A 362 13.64 6.74 -13.31
CA ILE A 362 12.29 7.16 -12.91
C ILE A 362 11.43 7.38 -14.15
N LEU A 363 10.31 6.69 -14.22
CA LEU A 363 9.31 6.82 -15.26
C LEU A 363 8.44 8.05 -15.03
N VAL A 364 7.89 8.61 -16.10
CA VAL A 364 6.97 9.75 -16.04
C VAL A 364 5.78 9.53 -16.98
N ASP A 365 4.58 9.79 -16.51
CA ASP A 365 3.38 9.78 -17.33
C ASP A 365 2.49 10.98 -17.02
N ARG A 366 1.61 11.34 -17.96
CA ARG A 366 0.68 12.47 -17.86
C ARG A 366 -0.71 12.05 -18.27
N ASP A 367 -1.68 12.48 -17.48
CA ASP A 367 -3.11 12.41 -17.77
C ASP A 367 -3.73 13.81 -17.89
N GLU A 368 -5.07 13.89 -17.90
CA GLU A 368 -5.81 15.15 -18.02
C GLU A 368 -5.66 16.06 -16.81
N ASP A 369 -5.42 15.47 -15.61
CA ASP A 369 -5.36 16.17 -14.33
C ASP A 369 -3.94 16.62 -13.96
N GLY A 370 -2.91 15.97 -14.54
CA GLY A 370 -1.54 16.31 -14.22
C GLY A 370 -0.51 15.29 -14.71
N TYR A 371 0.55 15.09 -13.93
CA TYR A 371 1.54 14.05 -14.22
C TYR A 371 1.94 13.30 -12.93
N LEU A 372 2.50 12.12 -13.10
CA LEU A 372 3.07 11.32 -12.04
C LEU A 372 4.49 10.87 -12.39
N LEU A 373 5.29 10.62 -11.37
CA LEU A 373 6.60 10.01 -11.46
C LEU A 373 6.54 8.68 -10.70
N GLN A 374 7.14 7.63 -11.26
CA GLN A 374 7.12 6.30 -10.64
C GLN A 374 8.37 5.49 -10.94
N ILE A 375 8.73 4.59 -10.03
CA ILE A 375 9.81 3.61 -10.21
C ILE A 375 9.49 2.38 -9.36
N PHE A 376 9.95 1.22 -9.80
CA PHE A 376 9.66 -0.07 -9.19
C PHE A 376 10.93 -0.73 -8.66
N THR A 377 10.85 -1.30 -7.45
CA THR A 377 11.95 -2.12 -6.93
C THR A 377 11.99 -3.47 -7.62
N LYS A 378 13.11 -4.16 -7.55
CA LYS A 378 13.12 -5.60 -7.74
C LYS A 378 12.32 -6.27 -6.62
N PRO A 379 11.87 -7.53 -6.80
CA PRO A 379 11.28 -8.30 -5.70
C PRO A 379 12.19 -8.30 -4.47
N LEU A 380 11.60 -8.12 -3.27
CA LEU A 380 12.38 -7.99 -2.03
C LEU A 380 12.71 -9.34 -1.38
N GLY A 381 11.90 -10.36 -1.63
CA GLY A 381 12.09 -11.71 -1.09
C GLY A 381 12.90 -12.61 -2.04
N ASP A 382 13.15 -13.84 -1.59
CA ASP A 382 13.83 -14.87 -2.39
C ASP A 382 12.98 -15.32 -3.59
N ARG A 383 11.64 -15.22 -3.48
CA ARG A 383 10.71 -15.50 -4.59
C ARG A 383 10.40 -14.22 -5.36
N PRO A 384 10.21 -14.29 -6.69
CA PRO A 384 9.85 -13.12 -7.50
C PRO A 384 8.35 -12.76 -7.32
N THR A 385 7.97 -12.35 -6.12
CA THR A 385 6.60 -12.07 -5.73
C THR A 385 6.41 -10.60 -5.39
N VAL A 386 6.47 -10.21 -4.11
CA VAL A 386 6.19 -8.85 -3.66
C VAL A 386 7.31 -7.88 -4.01
N PHE A 387 6.95 -6.71 -4.55
CA PHE A 387 7.84 -5.59 -4.76
C PHE A 387 7.15 -4.26 -4.40
N PHE A 388 7.87 -3.15 -4.49
CA PHE A 388 7.31 -1.82 -4.20
C PHE A 388 7.38 -0.91 -5.42
N GLU A 389 6.40 -0.03 -5.50
CA GLU A 389 6.40 1.14 -6.36
C GLU A 389 6.62 2.40 -5.51
N LEU A 390 7.49 3.29 -5.95
CA LEU A 390 7.53 4.67 -5.46
C LEU A 390 6.74 5.54 -6.42
N ILE A 391 5.85 6.36 -5.89
CA ILE A 391 5.04 7.28 -6.69
C ILE A 391 5.09 8.70 -6.14
N GLU A 392 5.23 9.69 -7.03
CA GLU A 392 5.07 11.11 -6.72
C GLU A 392 4.04 11.69 -7.70
N ARG A 393 2.93 12.20 -7.16
CA ARG A 393 1.81 12.76 -7.95
C ARG A 393 1.89 14.28 -8.02
N HIS A 394 1.60 14.80 -9.20
CA HIS A 394 1.44 16.23 -9.48
C HIS A 394 0.09 16.46 -10.17
N GLY A 395 -0.99 16.25 -9.43
CA GLY A 395 -2.37 16.37 -9.91
C GLY A 395 -2.93 15.10 -10.56
N SER A 396 -2.10 14.26 -11.19
CA SER A 396 -2.54 13.04 -11.87
C SER A 396 -3.34 12.11 -10.95
N LEU A 397 -4.47 11.62 -11.45
CA LEU A 397 -5.30 10.60 -10.80
C LEU A 397 -5.08 9.20 -11.41
N GLY A 398 -4.30 9.09 -12.49
CA GLY A 398 -4.03 7.87 -13.21
C GLY A 398 -3.01 6.94 -12.54
N PHE A 399 -2.68 5.86 -13.25
CA PHE A 399 -1.74 4.79 -12.81
C PHE A 399 -0.53 4.65 -13.75
N GLY A 400 -0.20 5.67 -14.52
CA GLY A 400 0.94 5.61 -15.43
C GLY A 400 0.72 4.71 -16.65
N LYS A 401 -0.45 4.78 -17.29
CA LYS A 401 -0.76 3.97 -18.49
C LYS A 401 0.35 4.02 -19.54
N GLY A 402 0.94 5.19 -19.76
CA GLY A 402 2.02 5.38 -20.72
C GLY A 402 3.35 4.72 -20.31
N ASN A 403 3.48 4.27 -19.08
CA ASN A 403 4.67 3.62 -18.54
C ASN A 403 4.57 2.09 -18.53
N PHE A 404 3.39 1.51 -18.74
CA PHE A 404 3.19 0.05 -18.63
C PHE A 404 4.11 -0.74 -19.53
N LYS A 405 4.29 -0.31 -20.79
CA LYS A 405 5.19 -1.00 -21.72
C LYS A 405 6.63 -1.04 -21.19
N ALA A 406 7.15 0.10 -20.72
CA ALA A 406 8.51 0.18 -20.18
C ALA A 406 8.68 -0.67 -18.91
N LEU A 407 7.67 -0.67 -18.03
CA LEU A 407 7.63 -1.52 -16.83
C LEU A 407 7.67 -3.01 -17.21
N PHE A 408 6.82 -3.45 -18.14
CA PHE A 408 6.78 -4.86 -18.53
C PHE A 408 8.07 -5.33 -19.19
N GLU A 409 8.65 -4.53 -20.08
CA GLU A 409 9.96 -4.83 -20.66
C GLU A 409 11.07 -4.91 -19.58
N ALA A 410 10.99 -4.09 -18.52
CA ALA A 410 11.94 -4.17 -17.41
C ALA A 410 11.76 -5.46 -16.60
N ILE A 411 10.51 -5.86 -16.32
CA ILE A 411 10.21 -7.11 -15.62
C ILE A 411 10.58 -8.34 -16.47
N GLU A 412 10.27 -8.33 -17.77
CA GLU A 412 10.66 -9.40 -18.69
C GLU A 412 12.18 -9.62 -18.71
N ARG A 413 12.99 -8.54 -18.71
CA ARG A 413 14.45 -8.66 -18.58
C ARG A 413 14.88 -9.32 -17.27
N GLU A 414 14.19 -9.02 -16.17
CA GLU A 414 14.47 -9.70 -14.89
C GLU A 414 14.03 -11.15 -14.89
N GLN A 415 12.91 -11.50 -15.54
CA GLN A 415 12.49 -12.90 -15.75
C GLN A 415 13.53 -13.68 -16.58
N GLU A 416 14.05 -13.07 -17.66
CA GLU A 416 15.13 -13.68 -18.47
C GLU A 416 16.40 -13.95 -17.64
N ARG A 417 16.82 -12.98 -16.80
CA ARG A 417 17.98 -13.13 -15.91
C ARG A 417 17.80 -14.28 -14.91
N ARG A 418 16.56 -14.54 -14.48
CA ARG A 418 16.23 -15.66 -13.60
C ARG A 418 15.98 -16.97 -14.34
N GLY A 419 15.92 -16.96 -15.68
CA GLY A 419 15.60 -18.12 -16.50
C GLY A 419 14.11 -18.52 -16.44
N ASN A 420 13.21 -17.60 -16.16
CA ASN A 420 11.77 -17.83 -16.00
C ASN A 420 10.93 -17.33 -17.19
N LEU A 421 11.53 -16.74 -18.22
CA LEU A 421 10.84 -16.18 -19.40
C LEU A 421 10.84 -17.16 -20.58
#